data_bcd5d868713fbcca4e496538aecbbe90
#
_entry.id   bcd5d868713fbcca4e496538aecbbe90
#
_cell.length_a   1.000
_cell.length_b   1.000
_cell.length_c   1.000
_cell.angle_alpha   90.00
_cell.angle_beta   90.00
_cell.angle_gamma   90.00
#
_symmetry.space_group_name_H-M   'P 1'
#
loop_
_entity.id
_entity.type
_entity.pdbx_description
1 polymer ?
#
loop_
_entity_poly.entity_id
_entity_poly.type
_entity_poly.pdbx_seq_one_letter_code
_entity_poly.pdbx_strand_id
1 'polypeptide(L)'
;METHNPNITPEGNFILTYFPNTEPHTPLEEAIQFLFDSYNHKGEFTMRSPLVKEQLTDKINNVLLPACEEGNQDAIHWMFVAYANGLGVEQDEDKALEYLKILAEYGYPDMQCELGKWYETVDWGTRKEEMNREAVKWFAKAAERGNVEAMYYLGECYRDGSGVDEDQKKAVEWFTKAAEQGHEEAKAELEFYNRRESENAFEEDGVLPYSMVGSQNEDVTF
;
A
#
# COMPACT_ATOMS: atom_id res chain seq x y z
N MET A 1 17.25 -5.77 24.28
CA MET A 1 15.83 -6.15 24.43
C MET A 1 15.13 -5.47 23.29
N GLU A 2 14.72 -6.24 22.30
CA GLU A 2 13.91 -5.70 21.21
C GLU A 2 12.55 -5.32 21.80
N THR A 3 12.27 -4.04 21.85
CA THR A 3 10.95 -3.52 22.23
C THR A 3 9.98 -3.89 21.12
N HIS A 4 9.23 -4.95 21.32
CA HIS A 4 8.18 -5.37 20.40
C HIS A 4 7.12 -4.25 20.36
N ASN A 5 7.02 -3.53 19.24
CA ASN A 5 5.97 -2.55 19.06
C ASN A 5 4.64 -3.29 18.82
N PRO A 6 3.63 -3.14 19.71
CA PRO A 6 2.37 -3.87 19.61
C PRO A 6 1.51 -3.47 18.38
N ASN A 7 1.88 -2.39 17.69
CA ASN A 7 1.17 -1.88 16.51
C ASN A 7 1.69 -2.45 15.18
N ILE A 8 2.62 -3.40 15.27
CA ILE A 8 3.21 -4.05 14.09
C ILE A 8 2.81 -5.51 14.11
N THR A 9 2.27 -6.02 12.99
CA THR A 9 2.02 -7.46 12.84
C THR A 9 3.36 -8.22 12.84
N PRO A 10 3.38 -9.55 13.10
CA PRO A 10 4.57 -10.37 12.94
C PRO A 10 5.20 -10.28 11.55
N GLU A 11 4.40 -9.96 10.53
CA GLU A 11 4.81 -9.74 9.13
C GLU A 11 5.40 -8.35 8.90
N GLY A 12 5.39 -7.46 9.91
CA GLY A 12 5.93 -6.11 9.85
C GLY A 12 4.98 -5.05 9.30
N ASN A 13 3.69 -5.37 9.16
CA ASN A 13 2.68 -4.40 8.72
C ASN A 13 2.22 -3.50 9.87
N PHE A 14 2.02 -2.23 9.60
CA PHE A 14 1.55 -1.28 10.59
C PHE A 14 0.03 -1.42 10.79
N ILE A 15 -0.41 -1.70 12.03
CA ILE A 15 -1.82 -1.79 12.36
C ILE A 15 -2.33 -0.40 12.74
N LEU A 16 -3.20 0.19 11.90
CA LEU A 16 -3.93 1.43 12.24
C LEU A 16 -4.95 1.26 13.38
N THR A 17 -5.09 0.06 13.94
CA THR A 17 -5.95 -0.21 15.10
C THR A 17 -5.17 0.02 16.39
N TYR A 18 -4.96 1.29 16.71
CA TYR A 18 -4.32 1.65 17.95
C TYR A 18 -5.35 1.60 19.09
N PHE A 19 -5.04 0.86 20.15
CA PHE A 19 -5.81 0.69 21.40
C PHE A 19 -7.19 0.08 21.32
N PRO A 20 -7.33 -1.24 21.28
CA PRO A 20 -8.56 -1.85 21.74
C PRO A 20 -8.57 -1.85 23.29
N ASN A 21 -9.26 -0.96 23.92
CA ASN A 21 -9.72 -1.04 25.32
C ASN A 21 -8.74 -0.73 26.47
N THR A 22 -7.62 -0.03 26.26
CA THR A 22 -6.81 0.47 27.37
C THR A 22 -6.84 2.00 27.38
N GLU A 23 -7.00 2.61 28.56
CA GLU A 23 -6.83 4.05 28.68
C GLU A 23 -5.36 4.43 28.37
N PRO A 24 -5.11 5.48 27.60
CA PRO A 24 -3.74 5.93 27.30
C PRO A 24 -3.02 6.31 28.58
N HIS A 25 -1.78 5.84 28.74
CA HIS A 25 -0.99 6.01 29.97
C HIS A 25 0.10 7.06 29.82
N THR A 26 0.43 7.46 28.60
CA THR A 26 1.49 8.44 28.30
C THR A 26 0.95 9.60 27.47
N PRO A 27 1.59 10.79 27.56
CA PRO A 27 1.21 11.94 26.69
C PRO A 27 1.26 11.62 25.19
N LEU A 28 2.19 10.74 24.79
CA LEU A 28 2.31 10.31 23.38
C LEU A 28 1.11 9.45 22.98
N GLU A 29 0.73 8.47 23.79
CA GLU A 29 -0.45 7.63 23.55
C GLU A 29 -1.74 8.46 23.49
N GLU A 30 -1.91 9.43 24.39
CA GLU A 30 -3.04 10.37 24.35
C GLU A 30 -3.06 11.21 23.05
N ALA A 31 -1.89 11.68 22.61
CA ALA A 31 -1.78 12.45 21.38
C ALA A 31 -2.14 11.60 20.15
N ILE A 32 -1.62 10.38 20.09
CA ILE A 32 -1.91 9.41 19.02
C ILE A 32 -3.39 9.04 19.01
N GLN A 33 -3.97 8.72 20.16
CA GLN A 33 -5.40 8.40 20.27
C GLN A 33 -6.27 9.55 19.79
N PHE A 34 -5.93 10.78 20.14
CA PHE A 34 -6.66 11.95 19.71
C PHE A 34 -6.59 12.17 18.18
N LEU A 35 -5.43 11.93 17.58
CA LEU A 35 -5.25 11.96 16.12
C LEU A 35 -6.07 10.85 15.44
N PHE A 36 -6.00 9.63 15.98
CA PHE A 36 -6.74 8.48 15.49
C PHE A 36 -8.26 8.74 15.52
N ASP A 37 -8.79 9.21 16.64
CA ASP A 37 -10.21 9.54 16.77
C ASP A 37 -10.65 10.65 15.81
N SER A 38 -9.76 11.60 15.55
CA SER A 38 -10.00 12.67 14.59
C SER A 38 -10.00 12.18 13.13
N TYR A 39 -9.24 11.12 12.83
CA TYR A 39 -9.12 10.50 11.50
C TYR A 39 -10.22 9.49 11.21
N ASN A 40 -10.64 8.68 12.19
CA ASN A 40 -11.49 7.50 11.98
C ASN A 40 -13.00 7.74 11.89
N HIS A 41 -13.48 8.95 12.11
CA HIS A 41 -14.91 9.24 11.95
C HIS A 41 -15.29 9.32 10.46
N LYS A 42 -15.33 8.15 9.78
CA LYS A 42 -15.85 7.92 8.41
C LYS A 42 -15.14 8.67 7.27
N GLY A 43 -13.84 8.97 7.38
CA GLY A 43 -13.16 9.78 6.38
C GLY A 43 -13.68 11.22 6.28
N GLU A 44 -14.65 11.59 7.13
CA GLU A 44 -15.07 12.97 7.30
C GLU A 44 -14.34 13.54 8.52
N PHE A 45 -13.35 14.38 8.26
CA PHE A 45 -12.69 15.14 9.31
C PHE A 45 -13.70 15.89 10.16
N THR A 46 -13.79 15.55 11.44
CA THR A 46 -14.49 16.38 12.44
C THR A 46 -13.76 17.68 12.73
N MET A 47 -12.88 18.10 11.82
CA MET A 47 -12.12 19.37 11.83
C MET A 47 -13.01 20.61 11.68
N ARG A 48 -14.31 20.49 11.89
CA ARG A 48 -15.25 21.64 11.84
C ARG A 48 -15.13 22.60 13.03
N SER A 49 -14.45 22.18 14.09
CA SER A 49 -14.26 23.03 15.27
C SER A 49 -12.84 23.62 15.30
N PRO A 50 -12.69 24.95 15.34
CA PRO A 50 -11.38 25.60 15.55
C PRO A 50 -10.64 25.08 16.80
N LEU A 51 -11.39 24.70 17.83
CA LEU A 51 -10.85 24.16 19.09
C LEU A 51 -10.15 22.81 18.87
N VAL A 52 -10.75 21.91 18.06
CA VAL A 52 -10.14 20.59 17.76
C VAL A 52 -8.85 20.79 16.97
N LYS A 53 -8.85 21.70 16.00
CA LYS A 53 -7.64 22.04 15.23
C LYS A 53 -6.53 22.56 16.13
N GLU A 54 -6.83 23.46 17.05
CA GLU A 54 -5.88 23.99 18.02
C GLU A 54 -5.30 22.90 18.92
N GLN A 55 -6.16 22.01 19.44
CA GLN A 55 -5.73 20.88 20.27
C GLN A 55 -4.84 19.89 19.49
N LEU A 56 -5.14 19.62 18.21
CA LEU A 56 -4.29 18.80 17.35
C LEU A 56 -2.93 19.44 17.13
N THR A 57 -2.92 20.72 16.79
CA THR A 57 -1.66 21.49 16.59
C THR A 57 -0.81 21.47 17.86
N ASP A 58 -1.43 21.61 19.02
CA ASP A 58 -0.75 21.60 20.32
C ASP A 58 -0.12 20.22 20.61
N LYS A 59 -0.86 19.15 20.38
CA LYS A 59 -0.36 17.77 20.55
C LYS A 59 0.77 17.44 19.58
N ILE A 60 0.66 17.88 18.33
CA ILE A 60 1.73 17.71 17.33
C ILE A 60 3.01 18.42 17.79
N ASN A 61 2.92 19.70 18.11
CA ASN A 61 4.10 20.49 18.44
C ASN A 61 4.77 20.11 19.76
N ASN A 62 3.97 19.76 20.77
CA ASN A 62 4.48 19.55 22.11
C ASN A 62 4.74 18.06 22.45
N VAL A 63 4.20 17.13 21.67
CA VAL A 63 4.32 15.69 21.96
C VAL A 63 4.88 14.90 20.78
N LEU A 64 4.28 15.00 19.57
CA LEU A 64 4.70 14.17 18.45
C LEU A 64 6.06 14.58 17.87
N LEU A 65 6.27 15.87 17.62
CA LEU A 65 7.55 16.35 17.05
C LEU A 65 8.75 15.99 17.94
N PRO A 66 8.73 16.23 19.27
CA PRO A 66 9.81 15.76 20.14
C PRO A 66 10.00 14.24 20.11
N ALA A 67 8.91 13.47 20.09
CA ALA A 67 9.01 12.01 19.99
C ALA A 67 9.59 11.54 18.65
N CYS A 68 9.32 12.24 17.54
CA CYS A 68 9.96 11.99 16.25
C CYS A 68 11.48 12.23 16.29
N GLU A 69 11.91 13.32 16.95
CA GLU A 69 13.34 13.63 17.14
C GLU A 69 14.06 12.52 17.94
N GLU A 70 13.36 11.85 18.84
CA GLU A 70 13.84 10.69 19.57
C GLU A 70 13.78 9.37 18.77
N GLY A 71 13.25 9.42 17.54
CA GLY A 71 13.12 8.25 16.64
C GLY A 71 11.93 7.34 16.98
N ASN A 72 10.92 7.84 17.67
CA ASN A 72 9.72 7.07 17.95
C ASN A 72 8.91 6.80 16.66
N GLN A 73 8.78 5.54 16.31
CA GLN A 73 8.19 5.11 15.03
C GLN A 73 6.70 5.41 14.93
N ASP A 74 5.96 5.33 16.04
CA ASP A 74 4.53 5.66 16.08
C ASP A 74 4.32 7.16 15.86
N ALA A 75 5.15 7.99 16.49
CA ALA A 75 5.12 9.44 16.27
C ALA A 75 5.44 9.78 14.80
N ILE A 76 6.46 9.15 14.21
CA ILE A 76 6.84 9.34 12.80
C ILE A 76 5.68 8.95 11.87
N HIS A 77 5.00 7.82 12.13
CA HIS A 77 3.84 7.42 11.36
C HIS A 77 2.70 8.43 11.45
N TRP A 78 2.39 8.91 12.65
CA TRP A 78 1.32 9.89 12.82
C TRP A 78 1.67 11.26 12.26
N MET A 79 2.94 11.63 12.19
CA MET A 79 3.38 12.82 11.46
C MET A 79 3.20 12.67 9.96
N PHE A 80 3.50 11.48 9.39
CA PHE A 80 3.15 11.16 8.00
C PHE A 80 1.65 11.37 7.76
N VAL A 81 0.78 10.76 8.58
CA VAL A 81 -0.68 10.89 8.45
C VAL A 81 -1.14 12.34 8.62
N ALA A 82 -0.54 13.08 9.56
CA ALA A 82 -0.89 14.47 9.83
C ALA A 82 -0.58 15.38 8.63
N TYR A 83 0.61 15.27 8.03
CA TYR A 83 0.97 16.09 6.87
C TYR A 83 0.25 15.64 5.59
N ALA A 84 0.06 14.35 5.38
CA ALA A 84 -0.66 13.82 4.23
C ALA A 84 -2.13 14.28 4.17
N ASN A 85 -2.76 14.50 5.34
CA ASN A 85 -4.18 14.81 5.44
C ASN A 85 -4.48 16.20 6.02
N GLY A 86 -3.48 16.98 6.40
CA GLY A 86 -3.68 18.31 7.01
C GLY A 86 -4.26 18.25 8.44
N LEU A 87 -3.90 17.22 9.23
CA LEU A 87 -4.39 17.02 10.60
C LEU A 87 -3.62 17.90 11.60
N GLY A 88 -4.21 18.99 12.04
CA GLY A 88 -3.58 19.90 13.01
C GLY A 88 -2.35 20.67 12.47
N VAL A 89 -1.93 20.35 11.26
CA VAL A 89 -0.91 21.04 10.46
C VAL A 89 -1.50 21.41 9.11
N GLU A 90 -0.84 22.25 8.34
CA GLU A 90 -1.16 22.44 6.93
C GLU A 90 -0.76 21.18 6.16
N GLN A 91 -1.61 20.74 5.21
CA GLN A 91 -1.27 19.62 4.35
C GLN A 91 0.01 19.94 3.57
N ASP A 92 0.95 19.03 3.59
CA ASP A 92 2.28 19.21 3.00
C ASP A 92 2.80 17.85 2.51
N GLU A 93 2.70 17.65 1.19
CA GLU A 93 3.07 16.40 0.55
C GLU A 93 4.58 16.12 0.63
N ASP A 94 5.41 17.16 0.60
CA ASP A 94 6.86 17.00 0.69
C ASP A 94 7.27 16.49 2.08
N LYS A 95 6.68 17.07 3.14
CA LYS A 95 6.92 16.59 4.51
C LYS A 95 6.32 15.20 4.75
N ALA A 96 5.13 14.94 4.23
CA ALA A 96 4.57 13.60 4.29
C ALA A 96 5.51 12.58 3.66
N LEU A 97 6.08 12.89 2.49
CA LEU A 97 7.05 12.04 1.83
C LEU A 97 8.34 11.84 2.66
N GLU A 98 8.84 12.88 3.35
CA GLU A 98 10.01 12.74 4.23
C GLU A 98 9.75 11.69 5.33
N TYR A 99 8.60 11.77 6.01
CA TYR A 99 8.22 10.80 7.04
C TYR A 99 7.96 9.40 6.45
N LEU A 100 7.34 9.31 5.27
CA LEU A 100 7.11 8.04 4.57
C LEU A 100 8.43 7.35 4.22
N LYS A 101 9.44 8.09 3.76
CA LYS A 101 10.78 7.54 3.48
C LYS A 101 11.41 6.95 4.73
N ILE A 102 11.34 7.65 5.85
CA ILE A 102 11.88 7.16 7.13
C ILE A 102 11.19 5.83 7.51
N LEU A 103 9.86 5.75 7.41
CA LEU A 103 9.10 4.54 7.72
C LEU A 103 9.43 3.37 6.78
N ALA A 104 9.57 3.64 5.49
CA ALA A 104 9.97 2.64 4.50
C ALA A 104 11.39 2.11 4.75
N GLU A 105 12.31 2.97 5.22
CA GLU A 105 13.67 2.61 5.60
C GLU A 105 13.70 1.75 6.88
N TYR A 106 12.80 1.95 7.83
CA TYR A 106 12.60 1.04 8.96
C TYR A 106 12.13 -0.35 8.52
N GLY A 107 11.64 -0.47 7.28
CA GLY A 107 11.29 -1.75 6.67
C GLY A 107 9.83 -2.15 6.85
N TYR A 108 8.92 -1.22 7.10
CA TYR A 108 7.48 -1.49 7.09
C TYR A 108 7.00 -1.78 5.67
N PRO A 109 6.50 -3.01 5.37
CA PRO A 109 6.15 -3.39 4.00
C PRO A 109 5.06 -2.50 3.40
N ASP A 110 4.07 -2.10 4.21
CA ASP A 110 3.00 -1.19 3.75
C ASP A 110 3.55 0.18 3.39
N MET A 111 4.48 0.73 4.19
CA MET A 111 5.11 2.02 3.91
C MET A 111 6.06 1.95 2.71
N GLN A 112 6.72 0.81 2.51
CA GLN A 112 7.51 0.55 1.31
C GLN A 112 6.63 0.50 0.05
N CYS A 113 5.47 -0.17 0.13
CA CYS A 113 4.48 -0.19 -0.95
C CYS A 113 3.95 1.23 -1.23
N GLU A 114 3.53 1.97 -0.22
CA GLU A 114 3.07 3.35 -0.37
C GLU A 114 4.14 4.27 -0.97
N LEU A 115 5.40 4.12 -0.59
CA LEU A 115 6.49 4.88 -1.18
C LEU A 115 6.71 4.52 -2.66
N GLY A 116 6.57 3.25 -3.03
CA GLY A 116 6.57 2.80 -4.42
C GLY A 116 5.47 3.47 -5.24
N LYS A 117 4.24 3.45 -4.75
CA LYS A 117 3.06 4.10 -5.37
C LYS A 117 3.29 5.61 -5.54
N TRP A 118 3.86 6.25 -4.53
CA TRP A 118 4.16 7.67 -4.60
C TRP A 118 5.15 7.98 -5.73
N TYR A 119 6.22 7.19 -5.88
CA TYR A 119 7.18 7.35 -6.99
C TYR A 119 6.55 7.10 -8.35
N GLU A 120 5.57 6.22 -8.45
CA GLU A 120 4.89 5.90 -9.70
C GLU A 120 3.88 6.98 -10.12
N THR A 121 3.13 7.55 -9.17
CA THR A 121 1.97 8.42 -9.45
C THR A 121 2.33 9.88 -9.67
N VAL A 122 3.38 10.38 -9.05
CA VAL A 122 3.77 11.79 -9.19
C VAL A 122 4.30 12.09 -10.59
N ASP A 123 3.91 13.26 -11.13
CA ASP A 123 4.44 13.73 -12.41
C ASP A 123 5.88 14.24 -12.26
N TRP A 124 6.84 13.41 -12.63
CA TRP A 124 8.26 13.70 -12.58
C TRP A 124 8.81 14.33 -13.87
N GLY A 125 7.95 14.56 -14.88
CA GLY A 125 8.39 15.04 -16.20
C GLY A 125 9.53 14.19 -16.77
N THR A 126 10.68 14.80 -17.03
CA THR A 126 11.84 14.11 -17.63
C THR A 126 12.49 13.04 -16.73
N ARG A 127 12.16 13.00 -15.44
CA ARG A 127 12.71 12.02 -14.49
C ARG A 127 11.78 10.82 -14.24
N LYS A 128 10.67 10.71 -14.97
CA LYS A 128 9.66 9.66 -14.77
C LYS A 128 10.30 8.26 -14.79
N GLU A 129 11.18 7.98 -15.75
CA GLU A 129 11.82 6.67 -15.86
C GLU A 129 12.74 6.35 -14.67
N GLU A 130 13.46 7.35 -14.15
CA GLU A 130 14.28 7.19 -12.95
C GLU A 130 13.41 6.87 -11.73
N MET A 131 12.29 7.58 -11.59
CA MET A 131 11.37 7.40 -10.47
C MET A 131 10.62 6.06 -10.56
N ASN A 132 10.25 5.61 -11.75
CA ASN A 132 9.68 4.27 -11.92
C ASN A 132 10.67 3.17 -11.47
N ARG A 133 11.98 3.33 -11.73
CA ARG A 133 12.99 2.39 -11.20
C ARG A 133 13.07 2.42 -9.67
N GLU A 134 12.92 3.57 -9.05
CA GLU A 134 12.85 3.66 -7.58
C GLU A 134 11.56 2.99 -7.07
N ALA A 135 10.41 3.20 -7.71
CA ALA A 135 9.15 2.54 -7.37
C ALA A 135 9.31 1.00 -7.37
N VAL A 136 9.87 0.45 -8.45
CA VAL A 136 10.12 -1.01 -8.55
C VAL A 136 10.98 -1.52 -7.40
N LYS A 137 12.02 -0.80 -7.01
CA LYS A 137 12.88 -1.20 -5.88
C LYS A 137 12.10 -1.28 -4.56
N TRP A 138 11.21 -0.33 -4.33
CA TRP A 138 10.39 -0.30 -3.12
C TRP A 138 9.30 -1.37 -3.15
N PHE A 139 8.62 -1.56 -4.28
CA PHE A 139 7.67 -2.68 -4.44
C PHE A 139 8.34 -4.04 -4.24
N ALA A 140 9.54 -4.24 -4.79
CA ALA A 140 10.29 -5.49 -4.59
C ALA A 140 10.60 -5.76 -3.11
N LYS A 141 11.08 -4.74 -2.37
CA LYS A 141 11.35 -4.86 -0.92
C LYS A 141 10.07 -5.21 -0.14
N ALA A 142 8.95 -4.56 -0.46
CA ALA A 142 7.67 -4.83 0.18
C ALA A 142 7.14 -6.24 -0.15
N ALA A 143 7.22 -6.64 -1.43
CA ALA A 143 6.78 -7.95 -1.91
C ALA A 143 7.59 -9.11 -1.29
N GLU A 144 8.93 -8.95 -1.15
CA GLU A 144 9.80 -9.90 -0.46
C GLU A 144 9.42 -10.10 1.01
N ARG A 145 8.77 -9.11 1.63
CA ARG A 145 8.25 -9.14 3.00
C ARG A 145 6.79 -9.56 3.10
N GLY A 146 6.19 -9.99 1.98
CA GLY A 146 4.83 -10.53 1.94
C GLY A 146 3.72 -9.50 1.71
N ASN A 147 4.06 -8.25 1.38
CA ASN A 147 3.02 -7.27 1.03
C ASN A 147 2.34 -7.64 -0.29
N VAL A 148 1.07 -8.00 -0.22
CA VAL A 148 0.29 -8.55 -1.35
C VAL A 148 0.03 -7.49 -2.42
N GLU A 149 -0.24 -6.27 -1.99
CA GLU A 149 -0.45 -5.13 -2.89
C GLU A 149 0.83 -4.80 -3.68
N ALA A 150 1.99 -4.83 -3.02
CA ALA A 150 3.28 -4.63 -3.69
C ALA A 150 3.60 -5.75 -4.70
N MET A 151 3.19 -7.00 -4.44
CA MET A 151 3.31 -8.08 -5.42
C MET A 151 2.50 -7.77 -6.68
N TYR A 152 1.28 -7.26 -6.52
CA TYR A 152 0.44 -6.85 -7.64
C TYR A 152 1.09 -5.71 -8.45
N TYR A 153 1.52 -4.62 -7.80
CA TYR A 153 2.19 -3.50 -8.50
C TYR A 153 3.49 -3.93 -9.18
N LEU A 154 4.25 -4.84 -8.58
CA LEU A 154 5.44 -5.37 -9.22
C LEU A 154 5.10 -6.18 -10.49
N GLY A 155 3.98 -6.92 -10.47
CA GLY A 155 3.42 -7.57 -11.66
C GLY A 155 3.07 -6.56 -12.75
N GLU A 156 2.44 -5.43 -12.42
CA GLU A 156 2.14 -4.35 -13.36
C GLU A 156 3.42 -3.73 -13.94
N CYS A 157 4.43 -3.47 -13.11
CA CYS A 157 5.70 -2.94 -13.57
C CYS A 157 6.36 -3.85 -14.62
N TYR A 158 6.36 -5.17 -14.42
CA TYR A 158 6.89 -6.12 -15.41
C TYR A 158 5.98 -6.27 -16.64
N ARG A 159 4.65 -6.17 -16.50
CA ARG A 159 3.72 -6.19 -17.62
C ARG A 159 3.94 -5.02 -18.56
N ASP A 160 4.11 -3.82 -18.01
CA ASP A 160 4.12 -2.56 -18.75
C ASP A 160 5.55 -2.07 -19.06
N GLY A 161 6.59 -2.74 -18.56
CA GLY A 161 7.96 -2.29 -18.68
C GLY A 161 8.24 -0.98 -17.92
N SER A 162 7.49 -0.70 -16.83
CA SER A 162 7.63 0.53 -16.07
C SER A 162 8.77 0.42 -15.06
N GLY A 163 9.88 1.10 -15.32
CA GLY A 163 11.11 1.07 -14.49
C GLY A 163 11.89 -0.23 -14.54
N VAL A 164 11.42 -1.23 -15.27
CA VAL A 164 12.10 -2.51 -15.60
C VAL A 164 11.83 -2.87 -17.05
N ASP A 165 12.60 -3.80 -17.59
CA ASP A 165 12.28 -4.36 -18.91
C ASP A 165 10.95 -5.15 -18.83
N GLU A 166 10.11 -5.00 -19.86
CA GLU A 166 8.88 -5.75 -19.99
C GLU A 166 9.15 -7.27 -19.96
N ASP A 167 8.47 -7.97 -19.09
CA ASP A 167 8.60 -9.42 -18.92
C ASP A 167 7.26 -10.03 -18.50
N GLN A 168 6.48 -10.48 -19.46
CA GLN A 168 5.15 -11.06 -19.25
C GLN A 168 5.18 -12.29 -18.34
N LYS A 169 6.25 -13.09 -18.37
CA LYS A 169 6.38 -14.29 -17.51
C LYS A 169 6.54 -13.88 -16.05
N LYS A 170 7.39 -12.90 -15.79
CA LYS A 170 7.54 -12.36 -14.42
C LYS A 170 6.28 -11.67 -13.95
N ALA A 171 5.57 -10.95 -14.83
CA ALA A 171 4.28 -10.35 -14.48
C ALA A 171 3.30 -11.42 -13.98
N VAL A 172 3.14 -12.51 -14.73
CA VAL A 172 2.28 -13.64 -14.35
C VAL A 172 2.74 -14.28 -13.04
N GLU A 173 4.05 -14.46 -12.82
CA GLU A 173 4.58 -15.00 -11.55
C GLU A 173 4.19 -14.12 -10.35
N TRP A 174 4.29 -12.80 -10.48
CA TRP A 174 3.94 -11.89 -9.40
C TRP A 174 2.43 -11.77 -9.19
N PHE A 175 1.64 -11.73 -10.26
CA PHE A 175 0.17 -11.79 -10.16
C PHE A 175 -0.30 -13.10 -9.51
N THR A 176 0.36 -14.24 -9.81
CA THR A 176 0.05 -15.51 -9.18
C THR A 176 0.27 -15.46 -7.67
N LYS A 177 1.42 -14.95 -7.23
CA LYS A 177 1.72 -14.80 -5.80
C LYS A 177 0.71 -13.89 -5.08
N ALA A 178 0.30 -12.78 -5.71
CA ALA A 178 -0.72 -11.89 -5.15
C ALA A 178 -2.10 -12.56 -5.10
N ALA A 179 -2.51 -13.24 -6.18
CA ALA A 179 -3.79 -13.92 -6.30
C ALA A 179 -3.93 -15.08 -5.29
N GLU A 180 -2.86 -15.84 -5.04
CA GLU A 180 -2.81 -16.91 -4.03
C GLU A 180 -3.04 -16.37 -2.61
N GLN A 181 -2.69 -15.11 -2.37
CA GLN A 181 -2.95 -14.41 -1.12
C GLN A 181 -4.25 -13.59 -1.11
N GLY A 182 -5.08 -13.75 -2.15
CA GLY A 182 -6.43 -13.21 -2.19
C GLY A 182 -6.58 -11.86 -2.87
N HIS A 183 -5.57 -11.37 -3.61
CA HIS A 183 -5.69 -10.11 -4.36
C HIS A 183 -6.62 -10.28 -5.57
N GLU A 184 -7.78 -9.62 -5.55
CA GLU A 184 -8.82 -9.83 -6.56
C GLU A 184 -8.44 -9.31 -7.94
N GLU A 185 -7.77 -8.14 -8.02
CA GLU A 185 -7.30 -7.59 -9.28
C GLU A 185 -6.23 -8.48 -9.92
N ALA A 186 -5.35 -9.08 -9.12
CA ALA A 186 -4.36 -10.03 -9.63
C ALA A 186 -5.01 -11.31 -10.20
N LYS A 187 -6.11 -11.79 -9.59
CA LYS A 187 -6.90 -12.90 -10.15
C LYS A 187 -7.50 -12.55 -11.50
N ALA A 188 -8.07 -11.33 -11.62
CA ALA A 188 -8.64 -10.86 -12.88
C ALA A 188 -7.58 -10.75 -14.00
N GLU A 189 -6.37 -10.24 -13.67
CA GLU A 189 -5.25 -10.20 -14.61
C GLU A 189 -4.86 -11.61 -15.09
N LEU A 190 -4.75 -12.59 -14.20
CA LEU A 190 -4.44 -13.98 -14.57
C LEU A 190 -5.52 -14.59 -15.45
N GLU A 191 -6.80 -14.35 -15.20
CA GLU A 191 -7.89 -14.82 -16.06
C GLU A 191 -7.77 -14.24 -17.47
N PHE A 192 -7.40 -12.97 -17.59
CA PHE A 192 -7.16 -12.31 -18.87
C PHE A 192 -5.99 -12.94 -19.63
N TYR A 193 -4.85 -13.20 -18.95
CA TYR A 193 -3.69 -13.88 -19.54
C TYR A 193 -4.04 -15.28 -20.03
N ASN A 194 -4.69 -16.08 -19.20
CA ASN A 194 -5.09 -17.45 -19.54
C ASN A 194 -6.04 -17.49 -20.75
N ARG A 195 -6.94 -16.53 -20.86
CA ARG A 195 -7.86 -16.41 -22.01
C ARG A 195 -7.07 -16.12 -23.28
N ARG A 196 -6.17 -15.14 -23.27
CA ARG A 196 -5.34 -14.80 -24.44
C ARG A 196 -4.46 -15.97 -24.87
N GLU A 197 -3.84 -16.68 -23.95
CA GLU A 197 -3.04 -17.86 -24.29
C GLU A 197 -3.91 -18.95 -24.95
N SER A 198 -5.14 -19.15 -24.47
CA SER A 198 -6.09 -20.10 -25.05
C SER A 198 -6.52 -19.68 -26.46
N GLU A 199 -6.75 -18.39 -26.70
CA GLU A 199 -7.10 -17.84 -28.02
C GLU A 199 -5.93 -17.98 -29.01
N ASN A 200 -4.71 -17.64 -28.60
CA ASN A 200 -3.52 -17.76 -29.42
C ASN A 200 -3.21 -19.23 -29.78
N ALA A 201 -3.35 -20.15 -28.85
CA ALA A 201 -3.17 -21.59 -29.09
C ALA A 201 -4.20 -22.12 -30.13
N PHE A 202 -5.42 -21.57 -30.11
CA PHE A 202 -6.44 -21.91 -31.11
C PHE A 202 -6.09 -21.40 -32.53
N GLU A 203 -5.49 -20.20 -32.63
CA GLU A 203 -5.07 -19.65 -33.92
C GLU A 203 -3.90 -20.42 -34.54
N GLU A 204 -2.97 -20.92 -33.69
CA GLU A 204 -1.78 -21.67 -34.16
C GLU A 204 -2.11 -23.13 -34.53
N ASP A 205 -2.91 -23.84 -33.72
CA ASP A 205 -3.16 -25.28 -33.88
C ASP A 205 -4.52 -25.65 -34.48
N GLY A 206 -5.46 -24.70 -34.59
CA GLY A 206 -6.82 -24.93 -35.10
C GLY A 206 -7.68 -25.85 -34.22
N VAL A 207 -7.25 -26.10 -32.98
CA VAL A 207 -7.90 -27.02 -32.01
C VAL A 207 -8.50 -26.20 -30.85
N LEU A 208 -9.81 -26.29 -30.65
CA LEU A 208 -10.50 -25.66 -29.51
C LEU A 208 -9.96 -26.23 -28.19
N PRO A 209 -9.59 -25.38 -27.22
CA PRO A 209 -9.23 -25.85 -25.88
C PRO A 209 -10.42 -26.56 -25.23
N TYR A 210 -10.12 -27.64 -24.54
CA TYR A 210 -11.11 -28.58 -23.94
C TYR A 210 -12.13 -27.88 -23.02
N SER A 211 -11.81 -26.69 -22.49
CA SER A 211 -12.67 -25.88 -21.64
C SER A 211 -13.84 -25.18 -22.37
N MET A 212 -13.79 -25.04 -23.70
CA MET A 212 -14.89 -24.47 -24.50
C MET A 212 -15.85 -25.50 -25.08
N VAL A 213 -15.55 -26.79 -24.97
CA VAL A 213 -16.37 -27.90 -25.53
C VAL A 213 -17.52 -28.30 -24.60
N GLY A 214 -17.58 -27.78 -23.37
CA GLY A 214 -18.44 -28.26 -22.29
C GLY A 214 -19.83 -27.63 -22.12
N SER A 215 -20.29 -26.69 -22.97
CA SER A 215 -21.57 -26.00 -22.72
C SER A 215 -22.60 -26.01 -23.85
N GLN A 216 -22.47 -26.93 -24.82
CA GLN A 216 -23.51 -27.08 -25.84
C GLN A 216 -23.90 -28.56 -26.05
N ASN A 217 -24.47 -29.18 -25.03
CA ASN A 217 -25.30 -30.38 -25.23
C ASN A 217 -26.25 -30.59 -24.05
N GLU A 218 -27.30 -29.79 -24.01
CA GLU A 218 -28.60 -30.22 -23.46
C GLU A 218 -29.69 -29.53 -24.28
N ASP A 219 -30.52 -30.34 -24.85
CA ASP A 219 -31.82 -30.16 -25.53
C ASP A 219 -31.83 -30.35 -27.02
N VAL A 220 -31.74 -31.62 -27.40
CA VAL A 220 -32.61 -32.15 -28.49
C VAL A 220 -33.25 -33.44 -27.99
N THR A 221 -34.42 -33.31 -27.39
CA THR A 221 -35.39 -34.42 -27.27
C THR A 221 -36.30 -34.44 -28.50
N PHE A 222 -36.34 -35.61 -29.14
CA PHE A 222 -37.37 -35.96 -30.10
C PHE A 222 -38.68 -36.28 -29.37
#